data_1c074666daac528c19bbe55dd64e0194
#
_entry.id   1c074666daac528c19bbe55dd64e0194
#
_cell.length_a   1.000
_cell.length_b   1.000
_cell.length_c   1.000
_cell.angle_alpha   90.00
_cell.angle_beta   90.00
_cell.angle_gamma   90.00
#
_symmetry.space_group_name_H-M   'P 1'
#
loop_
_entity.id
_entity.type
_entity.pdbx_description
1 polymer ?
#
loop_
_entity_poly.entity_id
_entity_poly.type
_entity_poly.pdbx_seq_one_letter_code
_entity_poly.pdbx_strand_id
1 'polypeptide(L)'
;MKITDIEIRACRHKDPVMKDSEMRDGKKSELEFLVITFHTDEGLSTSTFGFAGRGAAMAGEIAHSIFKPFFIGRDPLYREKHWHEYRMADRWWNHAPIYSYGPFDINC
;
A
#
# COMPACT_ATOMS: atom_id res chain seq x y z
N MET A 1 6.10 -10.20 18.51
CA MET A 1 6.06 -10.41 17.04
C MET A 1 6.51 -9.14 16.36
N LYS A 2 7.32 -9.27 15.33
CA LYS A 2 7.82 -8.11 14.57
C LYS A 2 7.66 -8.37 13.08
N ILE A 3 7.35 -7.31 12.34
CA ILE A 3 7.32 -7.35 10.89
C ILE A 3 8.77 -7.40 10.39
N THR A 4 9.11 -8.46 9.68
CA THR A 4 10.48 -8.71 9.19
C THR A 4 10.68 -8.30 7.75
N ASP A 5 9.64 -8.41 6.93
CA ASP A 5 9.68 -7.98 5.54
C ASP A 5 8.29 -7.58 5.05
N ILE A 6 8.28 -6.73 4.05
CA ILE A 6 7.07 -6.29 3.36
C ILE A 6 7.34 -6.39 1.86
N GLU A 7 6.57 -7.25 1.19
CA GLU A 7 6.59 -7.34 -0.26
C GLU A 7 5.54 -6.42 -0.85
N ILE A 8 5.93 -5.65 -1.84
CA ILE A 8 5.05 -4.72 -2.54
C ILE A 8 5.11 -5.06 -4.01
N ARG A 9 3.99 -5.49 -4.59
CA ARG A 9 3.89 -5.85 -6.00
C ARG A 9 2.87 -4.96 -6.68
N ALA A 10 3.26 -4.36 -7.78
CA ALA A 10 2.34 -3.66 -8.67
C ALA A 10 1.82 -4.65 -9.69
N CYS A 11 0.52 -4.80 -9.76
CA CYS A 11 -0.16 -5.77 -10.63
C CYS A 11 -1.07 -5.04 -11.60
N ARG A 12 -1.33 -5.70 -12.74
CA ARG A 12 -2.22 -5.20 -13.78
C ARG A 12 -3.16 -6.30 -14.23
N HIS A 13 -4.44 -6.00 -14.28
CA HIS A 13 -5.41 -6.90 -14.86
C HIS A 13 -5.29 -6.88 -16.38
N LYS A 14 -5.23 -8.05 -17.01
CA LYS A 14 -4.97 -8.15 -18.47
C LYS A 14 -6.10 -7.63 -19.33
N ASP A 15 -7.35 -7.82 -18.88
CA ASP A 15 -8.52 -7.38 -19.64
C ASP A 15 -8.95 -5.99 -19.17
N PRO A 16 -9.30 -5.10 -20.11
CA PRO A 16 -9.81 -3.80 -19.71
C PRO A 16 -11.13 -3.94 -18.95
N VAL A 17 -11.15 -3.44 -17.71
CA VAL A 17 -12.34 -3.48 -16.86
C VAL A 17 -13.04 -2.13 -16.74
N MET A 18 -12.38 -1.07 -17.17
CA MET A 18 -12.92 0.29 -17.11
C MET A 18 -12.84 0.93 -18.49
N LYS A 19 -13.90 1.66 -18.83
CA LYS A 19 -13.84 2.56 -19.98
C LYS A 19 -13.29 3.90 -19.52
N ASP A 20 -12.37 4.44 -20.28
CA ASP A 20 -11.87 5.79 -20.06
C ASP A 20 -12.85 6.87 -20.57
N SER A 21 -14.13 6.51 -20.76
CA SER A 21 -15.16 7.48 -21.17
C SER A 21 -15.37 8.58 -20.13
N GLU A 22 -15.11 8.27 -18.89
CA GLU A 22 -15.08 9.23 -17.79
C GLU A 22 -13.72 9.91 -17.66
N MET A 23 -12.76 9.43 -18.39
CA MET A 23 -11.43 9.99 -18.57
C MET A 23 -11.37 10.73 -19.91
N ARG A 24 -10.36 11.55 -20.09
CA ARG A 24 -10.29 12.47 -21.21
C ARG A 24 -10.23 11.86 -22.61
N ASP A 25 -9.78 10.63 -22.74
CA ASP A 25 -9.49 10.00 -24.02
C ASP A 25 -10.51 8.93 -24.44
N GLY A 26 -11.46 8.60 -23.60
CA GLY A 26 -12.48 7.59 -23.88
C GLY A 26 -11.96 6.18 -24.12
N LYS A 27 -10.70 5.90 -23.86
CA LYS A 27 -10.10 4.59 -24.06
C LYS A 27 -10.41 3.65 -22.91
N LYS A 28 -10.40 2.35 -23.18
CA LYS A 28 -10.44 1.33 -22.13
C LYS A 28 -9.08 1.31 -21.43
N SER A 29 -9.10 1.24 -20.10
CA SER A 29 -7.89 1.08 -19.32
C SER A 29 -7.89 -0.22 -18.53
N GLU A 30 -6.69 -0.76 -18.34
CA GLU A 30 -6.48 -1.90 -17.47
C GLU A 30 -6.50 -1.45 -16.01
N LEU A 31 -7.04 -2.29 -15.16
CA LEU A 31 -7.02 -2.06 -13.72
C LEU A 31 -5.61 -2.37 -13.20
N GLU A 32 -5.01 -1.42 -12.53
CA GLU A 32 -3.77 -1.60 -11.79
C GLU A 32 -4.05 -1.64 -10.29
N PHE A 33 -3.29 -2.44 -9.55
CA PHE A 33 -3.41 -2.52 -8.11
C PHE A 33 -2.11 -2.98 -7.47
N LEU A 34 -1.99 -2.73 -6.18
CA LEU A 34 -0.86 -3.22 -5.38
C LEU A 34 -1.29 -4.45 -4.59
N VAL A 35 -0.39 -5.41 -4.48
CA VAL A 35 -0.47 -6.49 -3.50
C VAL A 35 0.64 -6.27 -2.48
N ILE A 36 0.24 -6.16 -1.22
CA ILE A 36 1.14 -5.88 -0.11
C ILE A 36 1.10 -7.07 0.83
N THR A 37 2.26 -7.68 1.08
CA THR A 37 2.38 -8.85 1.95
C THR A 37 3.31 -8.53 3.10
N PHE A 38 2.83 -8.71 4.31
CA PHE A 38 3.61 -8.61 5.53
C PHE A 38 4.11 -9.99 5.94
N HIS A 39 5.38 -10.08 6.30
CA HIS A 39 5.97 -11.25 6.92
C HIS A 39 6.42 -10.91 8.33
N THR A 40 6.29 -11.86 9.24
CA THR A 40 6.69 -11.68 10.64
C THR A 40 7.74 -12.69 11.06
N ASP A 41 8.43 -12.41 12.16
CA ASP A 41 9.42 -13.30 12.77
C ASP A 41 8.82 -14.58 13.38
N GLU A 42 7.50 -14.62 13.53
CA GLU A 42 6.79 -15.82 14.01
C GLU A 42 6.21 -16.69 12.88
N GLY A 43 6.59 -16.41 11.64
CA GLY A 43 6.15 -17.19 10.49
C GLY A 43 4.75 -16.87 9.98
N LEU A 44 4.09 -15.88 10.54
CA LEU A 44 2.79 -15.41 10.03
C LEU A 44 3.00 -14.46 8.87
N SER A 45 2.13 -14.58 7.88
CA SER A 45 2.11 -13.69 6.74
C SER A 45 0.68 -13.29 6.42
N THR A 46 0.50 -12.03 6.05
CA THR A 46 -0.80 -11.52 5.61
C THR A 46 -0.62 -10.76 4.31
N SER A 47 -1.61 -10.85 3.45
CA SER A 47 -1.62 -10.13 2.19
C SER A 47 -2.92 -9.38 2.02
N THR A 48 -2.82 -8.17 1.47
CA THR A 48 -3.98 -7.41 1.04
C THR A 48 -3.66 -6.71 -0.26
N PHE A 49 -4.67 -6.32 -0.99
CA PHE A 49 -4.47 -5.45 -2.14
C PHE A 49 -5.00 -4.06 -1.82
N GLY A 50 -4.39 -3.10 -2.44
CA GLY A 50 -4.79 -1.71 -2.28
C GLY A 50 -4.56 -0.93 -3.55
N PHE A 51 -5.09 0.29 -3.56
CA PHE A 51 -4.96 1.18 -4.69
C PHE A 51 -5.40 0.52 -6.00
N ALA A 52 -6.69 0.38 -6.20
CA ALA A 52 -7.26 -0.08 -7.46
C ALA A 52 -7.52 1.13 -8.37
N GLY A 53 -7.03 1.06 -9.60
CA GLY A 53 -7.17 2.14 -10.56
C GLY A 53 -5.96 2.28 -11.46
N ARG A 54 -5.49 3.50 -11.64
CA ARG A 54 -4.29 3.81 -12.39
C ARG A 54 -3.16 4.24 -11.46
N GLY A 55 -1.92 4.10 -11.91
CA GLY A 55 -0.76 4.60 -11.19
C GLY A 55 -0.28 3.71 -10.06
N ALA A 56 -0.52 2.40 -10.14
CA ALA A 56 -0.06 1.45 -9.13
C ALA A 56 1.47 1.47 -8.97
N ALA A 57 2.22 1.67 -10.05
CA ALA A 57 3.67 1.77 -9.97
C ALA A 57 4.11 2.96 -9.10
N MET A 58 3.46 4.11 -9.26
CA MET A 58 3.74 5.29 -8.44
C MET A 58 3.36 5.05 -6.97
N ALA A 59 2.19 4.47 -6.73
CA ALA A 59 1.77 4.10 -5.39
C ALA A 59 2.72 3.08 -4.76
N GLY A 60 3.26 2.16 -5.55
CA GLY A 60 4.27 1.20 -5.13
C GLY A 60 5.58 1.85 -4.70
N GLU A 61 6.02 2.88 -5.41
CA GLU A 61 7.20 3.65 -5.02
C GLU A 61 6.99 4.38 -3.69
N ILE A 62 5.84 4.98 -3.49
CA ILE A 62 5.48 5.61 -2.22
C ILE A 62 5.47 4.56 -1.10
N ALA A 63 4.84 3.42 -1.34
CA ALA A 63 4.78 2.34 -0.37
C ALA A 63 6.17 1.83 0.00
N HIS A 64 7.03 1.64 -0.98
CA HIS A 64 8.39 1.16 -0.77
C HIS A 64 9.26 2.19 -0.04
N SER A 65 9.13 3.47 -0.37
CA SER A 65 10.00 4.52 0.15
C SER A 65 9.57 5.03 1.52
N ILE A 66 8.28 5.01 1.82
CA ILE A 66 7.72 5.60 3.03
C ILE A 66 7.19 4.54 3.99
N PHE A 67 6.29 3.69 3.53
CA PHE A 67 5.59 2.77 4.43
C PHE A 67 6.41 1.55 4.81
N LYS A 68 7.13 0.95 3.87
CA LYS A 68 7.96 -0.22 4.19
C LYS A 68 9.00 0.08 5.27
N PRO A 69 9.82 1.15 5.16
CA PRO A 69 10.77 1.49 6.23
C PRO A 69 10.09 1.81 7.56
N PHE A 70 8.89 2.38 7.50
CA PHE A 70 8.14 2.71 8.71
C PHE A 70 7.70 1.46 9.47
N PHE A 71 7.18 0.45 8.76
CA PHE A 71 6.59 -0.73 9.40
C PHE A 71 7.60 -1.83 9.76
N ILE A 72 8.72 -1.92 9.07
CA ILE A 72 9.74 -2.94 9.37
C ILE A 72 10.20 -2.81 10.82
N GLY A 73 10.21 -3.93 11.53
CA GLY A 73 10.62 -4.00 12.93
C GLY A 73 9.54 -3.68 13.95
N ARG A 74 8.37 -3.25 13.51
CA ARG A 74 7.23 -2.95 14.40
C ARG A 74 6.42 -4.18 14.69
N ASP A 75 5.77 -4.18 15.84
CA ASP A 75 4.79 -5.21 16.21
C ASP A 75 3.44 -4.85 15.59
N PRO A 76 2.89 -5.71 14.71
CA PRO A 76 1.63 -5.39 14.02
C PRO A 76 0.42 -5.25 14.97
N LEU A 77 0.51 -5.74 16.19
CA LEU A 77 -0.59 -5.64 17.15
C LEU A 77 -0.83 -4.22 17.67
N TYR A 78 0.14 -3.32 17.55
CA TYR A 78 0.02 -1.95 18.03
C TYR A 78 -0.46 -0.97 16.94
N ARG A 79 -1.55 -1.29 16.28
CA ARG A 79 -2.08 -0.55 15.13
C ARG A 79 -2.34 0.93 15.42
N GLU A 80 -3.00 1.23 16.53
CA GLU A 80 -3.32 2.61 16.89
C GLU A 80 -2.08 3.44 17.16
N LYS A 81 -1.09 2.84 17.81
CA LYS A 81 0.21 3.49 18.03
C LYS A 81 0.90 3.82 16.71
N HIS A 82 0.92 2.86 15.78
CA HIS A 82 1.52 3.06 14.46
C HIS A 82 0.81 4.16 13.68
N TRP A 83 -0.50 4.18 13.71
CA TRP A 83 -1.28 5.24 13.08
C TRP A 83 -0.95 6.61 13.65
N HIS A 84 -0.88 6.71 14.96
CA HIS A 84 -0.55 7.97 15.63
C HIS A 84 0.86 8.45 15.26
N GLU A 85 1.83 7.57 15.32
CA GLU A 85 3.22 7.90 14.96
C GLU A 85 3.37 8.26 13.49
N TYR A 86 2.69 7.55 12.59
CA TYR A 86 2.69 7.88 11.18
C TYR A 86 2.11 9.27 10.93
N ARG A 87 0.99 9.60 11.57
CA ARG A 87 0.37 10.92 11.43
C ARG A 87 1.30 12.03 11.90
N MET A 88 2.04 11.82 12.94
CA MET A 88 3.02 12.80 13.42
C MET A 88 4.16 12.99 12.42
N ALA A 89 4.67 11.91 11.86
CA ALA A 89 5.72 11.97 10.84
C ALA A 89 5.22 12.60 9.54
N ASP A 90 4.05 12.20 9.06
CA ASP A 90 3.43 12.69 7.82
C ASP A 90 3.23 14.21 7.85
N ARG A 91 2.89 14.74 8.99
CA ARG A 91 2.67 16.17 9.17
C ARG A 91 3.85 17.04 8.72
N TRP A 92 5.07 16.52 8.85
CA TRP A 92 6.29 17.29 8.65
C TRP A 92 7.09 16.88 7.41
N TRP A 93 7.07 15.59 7.06
CA TRP A 93 8.04 15.05 6.11
C TRP A 93 7.46 14.25 4.97
N ASN A 94 6.26 13.71 5.12
CA ASN A 94 5.68 12.82 4.13
C ASN A 94 4.55 13.50 3.37
N HIS A 95 4.47 13.22 2.09
CA HIS A 95 3.41 13.73 1.21
C HIS A 95 2.58 12.59 0.61
N ALA A 96 2.56 11.43 1.26
CA ALA A 96 1.77 10.31 0.81
C ALA A 96 0.28 10.56 1.09
N PRO A 97 -0.59 10.24 0.13
CA PRO A 97 -2.03 10.29 0.39
C PRO A 97 -2.41 9.38 1.55
N ILE A 98 -3.31 9.85 2.39
CA ILE A 98 -3.70 9.12 3.60
C ILE A 98 -4.30 7.76 3.30
N TYR A 99 -5.02 7.59 2.20
CA TYR A 99 -5.58 6.31 1.79
C TYR A 99 -4.51 5.28 1.42
N SER A 100 -3.29 5.70 1.14
CA SER A 100 -2.17 4.78 0.89
C SER A 100 -1.74 4.02 2.15
N TYR A 101 -2.07 4.52 3.33
CA TYR A 101 -1.82 3.85 4.60
C TYR A 101 -2.76 2.66 4.84
N GLY A 102 -3.99 2.73 4.33
CA GLY A 102 -5.04 1.75 4.62
C GLY A 102 -4.62 0.29 4.43
N PRO A 103 -4.04 -0.10 3.27
CA PRO A 103 -3.61 -1.48 3.05
C PRO A 103 -2.57 -1.97 4.07
N PHE A 104 -1.72 -1.10 4.57
CA PHE A 104 -0.74 -1.44 5.60
C PHE A 104 -1.43 -1.68 6.94
N ASP A 105 -2.37 -0.83 7.30
CA ASP A 105 -3.15 -0.98 8.53
C ASP A 105 -3.97 -2.27 8.54
N ILE A 106 -4.57 -2.63 7.41
CA ILE A 106 -5.34 -3.88 7.27
C ILE A 106 -4.43 -5.09 7.44
N ASN A 107 -3.19 -5.07 6.95
CA ASN A 107 -2.23 -6.16 7.14
C ASN A 107 -1.78 -6.31 8.59
N CYS A 108 -1.83 -5.27 9.37
CA CYS A 108 -1.63 -5.39 10.80
C CYS A 108 -2.85 -6.04 11.44
#